data_90cc5e506118966b43dead7b245c81e4
#
_entry.id   90cc5e506118966b43dead7b245c81e4
#
_cell.length_a   1.000
_cell.length_b   1.000
_cell.length_c   1.000
_cell.angle_alpha   90.00
_cell.angle_beta   90.00
_cell.angle_gamma   90.00
#
_symmetry.space_group_name_H-M   'P 1'
#
loop_
_entity.id
_entity.type
_entity.pdbx_description
1 polymer ?
#
loop_
_entity_poly.entity_id
_entity_poly.type
_entity_poly.pdbx_seq_one_letter_code
_entity_poly.pdbx_strand_id
1 'polypeptide(L)'
;MRVNVLQHTPNEGPGAIKTWADSHHHELYVYHPETFGKLPTANETDLLVILGGPMSPNDSLEWIKQERVLIKRMLDAGKPMKGR
;
A
#
# COMPACT_ATOMS: atom_id res chain seq x y z
N MET A 1 -0.50 14.98 -4.08
CA MET A 1 0.51 13.94 -3.75
C MET A 1 0.05 12.59 -4.27
N ARG A 2 0.97 11.69 -4.43
CA ARG A 2 0.65 10.34 -4.88
C ARG A 2 0.37 9.42 -3.69
N VAL A 3 -0.82 8.87 -3.66
CA VAL A 3 -1.24 7.92 -2.62
C VAL A 3 -1.25 6.52 -3.23
N ASN A 4 -0.43 5.63 -2.71
CA ASN A 4 -0.38 4.24 -3.15
C ASN A 4 -1.03 3.36 -2.09
N VAL A 5 -1.98 2.54 -2.54
CA VAL A 5 -2.76 1.67 -1.65
C VAL A 5 -2.37 0.22 -1.94
N LEU A 6 -2.03 -0.51 -0.87
CA LEU A 6 -1.81 -1.95 -0.95
C LEU A 6 -3.08 -2.63 -0.44
N GLN A 7 -3.78 -3.31 -1.32
CA GLN A 7 -5.02 -4.02 -1.00
C GLN A 7 -4.75 -5.52 -1.00
N HIS A 8 -4.95 -6.16 0.14
CA HIS A 8 -4.62 -7.58 0.31
C HIS A 8 -5.80 -8.50 0.13
N THR A 9 -7.02 -7.99 0.21
CA THR A 9 -8.20 -8.81 0.01
C THR A 9 -9.12 -8.17 -1.03
N PRO A 10 -9.75 -8.98 -1.89
CA PRO A 10 -10.63 -8.44 -2.93
C PRO A 10 -11.90 -7.81 -2.38
N ASN A 11 -12.26 -8.10 -1.14
CA ASN A 11 -13.51 -7.60 -0.55
C ASN A 11 -13.38 -6.23 0.09
N GLU A 12 -12.15 -5.73 0.25
CA GLU A 12 -11.92 -4.43 0.84
C GLU A 12 -11.51 -3.45 -0.24
N GLY A 13 -12.43 -2.60 -0.65
CA GLY A 13 -12.13 -1.57 -1.61
C GLY A 13 -11.53 -0.34 -0.93
N PRO A 14 -10.91 0.54 -1.70
CA PRO A 14 -10.34 1.78 -1.19
C PRO A 14 -11.36 2.90 -0.98
N GLY A 15 -12.65 2.58 -0.90
CA GLY A 15 -13.76 3.54 -0.94
C GLY A 15 -13.54 4.86 -0.22
N ALA A 16 -13.37 4.83 1.11
CA ALA A 16 -13.20 6.06 1.89
C ALA A 16 -11.90 6.79 1.53
N ILE A 17 -10.83 6.04 1.30
CA ILE A 17 -9.54 6.62 0.90
C ILE A 17 -9.63 7.25 -0.47
N LYS A 18 -10.34 6.60 -1.38
CA LYS A 18 -10.53 7.15 -2.72
C LYS A 18 -11.31 8.46 -2.65
N THR A 19 -12.37 8.51 -1.87
CA THR A 19 -13.16 9.72 -1.69
C THR A 19 -12.31 10.84 -1.11
N TRP A 20 -11.51 10.51 -0.08
CA TRP A 20 -10.61 11.48 0.52
C TRP A 20 -9.59 12.00 -0.48
N ALA A 21 -8.95 11.12 -1.23
CA ALA A 21 -7.94 11.51 -2.21
C ALA A 21 -8.54 12.39 -3.30
N ASP A 22 -9.72 12.03 -3.80
CA ASP A 22 -10.41 12.82 -4.82
C ASP A 22 -10.77 14.22 -4.30
N SER A 23 -11.23 14.29 -3.04
CA SER A 23 -11.60 15.57 -2.42
C SER A 23 -10.41 16.50 -2.24
N HIS A 24 -9.22 15.94 -2.10
CA HIS A 24 -7.99 16.71 -1.89
C HIS A 24 -7.12 16.79 -3.14
N HIS A 25 -7.64 16.33 -4.28
CA HIS A 25 -6.94 16.35 -5.57
C HIS A 25 -5.62 15.57 -5.55
N HIS A 26 -5.61 14.43 -4.82
CA HIS A 26 -4.47 13.54 -4.80
C HIS A 26 -4.64 12.44 -5.84
N GLU A 27 -3.52 11.94 -6.35
CA GLU A 27 -3.52 10.77 -7.23
C GLU A 27 -3.59 9.51 -6.38
N LEU A 28 -4.48 8.59 -6.75
CA LEU A 28 -4.64 7.33 -6.03
C LEU A 28 -4.37 6.15 -6.96
N TYR A 29 -3.49 5.26 -6.51
CA TYR A 29 -3.17 4.03 -7.23
C TYR A 29 -3.35 2.85 -6.28
N VAL A 30 -4.03 1.82 -6.75
CA VAL A 30 -4.30 0.61 -5.95
C VAL A 30 -3.46 -0.54 -6.49
N TYR A 31 -2.74 -1.20 -5.59
CA TYR A 31 -1.91 -2.35 -5.90
C TYR A 31 -2.46 -3.58 -5.20
N HIS A 32 -2.31 -4.73 -5.84
CA HIS A 32 -2.74 -6.02 -5.30
C HIS A 32 -1.56 -6.97 -5.23
N PRO A 33 -0.70 -6.85 -4.20
CA PRO A 33 0.53 -7.64 -4.15
C PRO A 33 0.29 -9.14 -4.13
N GLU A 34 -0.77 -9.57 -3.44
CA GLU A 34 -1.09 -10.99 -3.35
C GLU A 34 -1.49 -11.57 -4.71
N THR A 35 -2.19 -10.79 -5.52
CA THR A 35 -2.69 -11.26 -6.81
C THR A 35 -1.65 -11.10 -7.92
N PHE A 36 -1.00 -9.95 -7.99
CA PHE A 36 -0.12 -9.61 -9.09
C PHE A 36 1.35 -9.54 -8.71
N GLY A 37 1.68 -9.61 -7.44
CA GLY A 37 3.05 -9.52 -6.97
C GLY A 37 3.73 -8.19 -7.24
N LYS A 38 2.97 -7.16 -7.57
CA LYS A 38 3.51 -5.85 -7.91
C LYS A 38 3.33 -4.87 -6.77
N LEU A 39 4.40 -4.15 -6.46
CA LEU A 39 4.42 -3.13 -5.42
C LEU A 39 4.99 -1.83 -5.97
N PRO A 40 4.55 -0.69 -5.43
CA PRO A 40 5.18 0.59 -5.78
C PRO A 40 6.54 0.71 -5.12
N THR A 41 7.33 1.69 -5.55
CA THR A 41 8.58 2.03 -4.87
C THR A 41 8.33 3.15 -3.86
N ALA A 42 9.21 3.26 -2.87
CA ALA A 42 9.11 4.35 -1.90
C ALA A 42 9.32 5.71 -2.56
N ASN A 43 10.15 5.78 -3.60
CA ASN A 43 10.41 7.03 -4.31
C ASN A 43 9.18 7.59 -5.00
N GLU A 44 8.29 6.73 -5.48
CA GLU A 44 7.08 7.17 -6.16
C GLU A 44 5.86 7.24 -5.24
N THR A 45 6.06 7.07 -3.94
CA THR A 45 4.98 7.07 -2.95
C THR A 45 5.12 8.25 -2.02
N ASP A 46 4.09 9.07 -1.93
CA ASP A 46 4.02 10.15 -0.94
C ASP A 46 3.30 9.69 0.32
N LEU A 47 2.25 8.91 0.16
CA LEU A 47 1.52 8.30 1.27
C LEU A 47 1.25 6.84 0.92
N LEU A 48 1.59 5.95 1.82
CA LEU A 48 1.32 4.53 1.67
C LEU A 48 0.16 4.13 2.58
N VAL A 49 -0.88 3.54 1.98
CA VAL A 49 -2.04 3.04 2.73
C VAL A 49 -2.07 1.53 2.58
N ILE A 50 -2.14 0.83 3.70
CA ILE A 50 -2.18 -0.63 3.72
C ILE A 50 -3.57 -1.06 4.16
N LEU A 51 -4.31 -1.67 3.25
CA LEU A 51 -5.66 -2.17 3.50
C LEU A 51 -5.65 -3.69 3.42
N GLY A 52 -6.50 -4.29 4.23
CA GLY A 52 -6.71 -5.71 4.09
C GLY A 52 -6.52 -6.47 5.38
N GLY A 53 -6.92 -7.70 5.31
CA GLY A 53 -6.94 -8.57 6.45
C GLY A 53 -5.57 -9.03 6.90
N PRO A 54 -5.56 -9.97 7.80
CA PRO A 54 -4.32 -10.46 8.37
C PRO A 54 -3.42 -11.02 7.27
N MET A 55 -2.17 -10.69 7.40
CA MET A 55 -1.17 -11.21 6.51
C MET A 55 -0.99 -12.71 6.75
N SER A 56 -0.69 -13.42 5.69
CA SER A 56 -0.29 -14.81 5.84
C SER A 56 0.97 -14.87 6.72
N PRO A 57 1.05 -15.81 7.65
CA PRO A 57 2.26 -15.99 8.44
C PRO A 57 3.43 -16.54 7.62
N ASN A 58 3.20 -16.89 6.38
CA ASN A 58 4.24 -17.45 5.51
C ASN A 58 5.14 -16.36 4.93
N ASP A 59 6.21 -16.06 5.65
CA ASP A 59 7.17 -15.03 5.25
C ASP A 59 8.01 -15.42 4.03
N SER A 60 7.88 -16.64 3.53
CA SER A 60 8.65 -17.06 2.37
C SER A 60 8.09 -16.55 1.05
N LEU A 61 6.88 -16.01 1.05
CA LEU A 61 6.31 -15.44 -0.15
C LEU A 61 7.06 -14.17 -0.56
N GLU A 62 7.40 -14.09 -1.84
CA GLU A 62 8.22 -12.99 -2.34
C GLU A 62 7.57 -11.63 -2.15
N TRP A 63 6.26 -11.51 -2.41
CA TRP A 63 5.58 -10.23 -2.28
C TRP A 63 5.54 -9.73 -0.83
N ILE A 64 5.53 -10.65 0.15
CA ILE A 64 5.59 -10.29 1.56
C ILE A 64 6.93 -9.68 1.89
N LYS A 65 8.00 -10.28 1.39
CA LYS A 65 9.36 -9.77 1.60
C LYS A 65 9.52 -8.39 0.98
N GLN A 66 9.03 -8.22 -0.23
CA GLN A 66 9.10 -6.94 -0.94
C GLN A 66 8.28 -5.86 -0.24
N GLU A 67 7.11 -6.23 0.29
CA GLU A 67 6.28 -5.29 1.04
C GLU A 67 6.99 -4.80 2.29
N ARG A 68 7.68 -5.69 3.01
CA ARG A 68 8.45 -5.31 4.19
C ARG A 68 9.58 -4.35 3.83
N VAL A 69 10.25 -4.59 2.71
CA VAL A 69 11.30 -3.69 2.23
C VAL A 69 10.72 -2.32 1.92
N LEU A 70 9.56 -2.27 1.26
CA LEU A 70 8.89 -1.02 0.95
C LEU A 70 8.56 -0.25 2.22
N ILE A 71 7.97 -0.92 3.21
CA ILE A 71 7.61 -0.30 4.49
C ILE A 71 8.85 0.28 5.17
N LYS A 72 9.93 -0.47 5.19
CA LYS A 72 11.18 0.00 5.78
C LYS A 72 11.71 1.25 5.08
N ARG A 73 11.67 1.25 3.76
CA ARG A 73 12.13 2.39 2.98
C ARG A 73 11.27 3.62 3.21
N MET A 74 9.96 3.43 3.37
CA MET A 74 9.06 4.53 3.71
C MET A 74 9.39 5.12 5.07
N LEU A 75 9.66 4.25 6.06
CA LEU A 75 10.05 4.69 7.40
C LEU A 75 11.39 5.43 7.37
N ASP A 76 12.38 4.90 6.66
CA ASP A 76 13.69 5.51 6.54
C ASP A 76 13.62 6.88 5.87
N ALA A 77 12.71 7.04 4.92
CA ALA A 77 12.50 8.31 4.23
C ALA A 77 11.64 9.30 5.01
N GLY A 78 11.08 8.86 6.14
CA GLY A 78 10.18 9.70 6.93
C GLY A 78 8.84 9.99 6.27
N LYS A 79 8.43 9.14 5.34
CA LYS A 79 7.16 9.32 4.62
C LYS A 79 5.99 8.74 5.40
N PRO A 80 4.80 9.37 5.32
CA PRO A 80 3.64 8.90 6.07
C PRO A 80 3.11 7.58 5.54
N MET A 81 2.62 6.76 6.47
CA MET A 81 1.93 5.51 6.16
C MET A 81 0.69 5.40 7.02
N LYS A 82 -0.36 4.80 6.47
CA LYS A 82 -1.58 4.52 7.19
C LYS A 82 -1.92 3.04 7.02
N GLY A 83 -2.04 2.33 8.13
CA GLY A 83 -2.37 0.93 8.12
C GLY A 83 -3.71 0.65 8.76
N ARG A 84 -4.12 -0.61 8.65
CA ARG A 84 -5.28 -1.12 9.33
C ARG A 84 -4.89 -2.25 10.19
#